data_6a3444e6be4e778f57e2a46341113653
#
_entry.id   6a3444e6be4e778f57e2a46341113653
#
_cell.length_a   1.000
_cell.length_b   1.000
_cell.length_c   1.000
_cell.angle_alpha   90.00
_cell.angle_beta   90.00
_cell.angle_gamma   90.00
#
_symmetry.space_group_name_H-M   'P 1'
#
loop_
_entity.id
_entity.type
_entity.pdbx_description
1 polymer ?
#
loop_
_entity_poly.entity_id
_entity_poly.type
_entity_poly.pdbx_seq_one_letter_code
_entity_poly.pdbx_strand_id
1 'polypeptide(L)'
;KDSWRTTTLLKERNIPVIYTQTHSTPMRRFENYDQAFTTPFQLFKAGVKFCISNSQSTFQTPHIRNLPYHAAKAASYGLPWEEALRSITLSTAEILGVEERVGSLDAGKDATFFIANGDILDIRTQVERAYIQGREIDLSDRHKMLYEKYKVKYQQKGLLKAPVSE
;
A
#
# COMPACT_ATOMS: atom_id res chain seq x y z
N LYS A 1 -18.08 -5.15 -4.41
CA LYS A 1 -17.70 -5.14 -5.83
C LYS A 1 -18.40 -4.06 -6.63
N ASP A 2 -19.68 -3.78 -6.36
CA ASP A 2 -20.52 -2.86 -7.13
C ASP A 2 -20.52 -1.43 -6.55
N SER A 3 -19.57 -1.06 -5.70
CA SER A 3 -19.49 0.25 -5.07
C SER A 3 -19.49 1.42 -6.07
N TRP A 4 -18.88 1.22 -7.23
CA TRP A 4 -18.88 2.20 -8.32
C TRP A 4 -20.25 2.48 -8.92
N ARG A 5 -21.20 1.54 -8.78
CA ARG A 5 -22.59 1.69 -9.27
C ARG A 5 -23.52 2.35 -8.27
N THR A 6 -23.13 2.39 -7.00
CA THR A 6 -23.95 2.86 -5.88
C THR A 6 -23.36 4.10 -5.19
N THR A 7 -22.48 4.82 -5.89
CA THR A 7 -21.73 5.97 -5.34
C THR A 7 -22.65 7.05 -4.75
N THR A 8 -23.77 7.35 -5.39
CA THR A 8 -24.76 8.33 -4.90
C THR A 8 -25.28 7.93 -3.52
N LEU A 9 -25.75 6.71 -3.38
CA LEU A 9 -26.28 6.20 -2.11
C LEU A 9 -25.18 6.14 -1.02
N LEU A 10 -23.97 5.72 -1.38
CA LEU A 10 -22.84 5.67 -0.43
C LEU A 10 -22.51 7.06 0.08
N LYS A 11 -22.49 8.07 -0.80
CA LYS A 11 -22.24 9.46 -0.42
C LYS A 11 -23.36 10.03 0.44
N GLU A 12 -24.61 9.90 0.02
CA GLU A 12 -25.80 10.39 0.76
C GLU A 12 -25.89 9.81 2.17
N ARG A 13 -25.52 8.55 2.33
CA ARG A 13 -25.53 7.83 3.61
C ARG A 13 -24.22 7.94 4.39
N ASN A 14 -23.23 8.67 3.86
CA ASN A 14 -21.87 8.76 4.42
C ASN A 14 -21.26 7.38 4.78
N ILE A 15 -21.45 6.40 3.87
CA ILE A 15 -20.95 5.04 4.07
C ILE A 15 -19.57 4.94 3.42
N PRO A 16 -18.49 4.76 4.20
CA PRO A 16 -17.14 4.60 3.64
C PRO A 16 -16.97 3.23 2.99
N VAL A 17 -16.02 3.15 2.05
CA VAL A 17 -15.71 1.92 1.31
C VAL A 17 -14.30 1.46 1.60
N ILE A 18 -14.15 0.22 2.08
CA ILE A 18 -12.86 -0.47 2.10
C ILE A 18 -12.74 -1.26 0.80
N TYR A 19 -11.90 -0.77 -0.12
CA TYR A 19 -11.75 -1.35 -1.45
C TYR A 19 -10.57 -2.32 -1.51
N THR A 20 -10.85 -3.60 -1.76
CA THR A 20 -9.86 -4.68 -1.68
C THR A 20 -9.55 -5.35 -3.02
N GLN A 21 -10.03 -4.80 -4.14
CA GLN A 21 -10.02 -5.51 -5.43
C GLN A 21 -9.30 -4.79 -6.56
N THR A 22 -8.34 -3.92 -6.22
CA THR A 22 -7.62 -3.12 -7.22
C THR A 22 -6.94 -3.97 -8.31
N HIS A 23 -6.50 -5.19 -7.99
CA HIS A 23 -5.86 -6.11 -8.94
C HIS A 23 -6.76 -7.28 -9.36
N SER A 24 -8.09 -7.09 -9.28
CA SER A 24 -9.04 -8.11 -9.72
C SER A 24 -9.29 -8.03 -11.22
N THR A 25 -9.58 -9.17 -11.81
CA THR A 25 -10.14 -9.25 -13.17
C THR A 25 -11.65 -9.03 -13.17
N PRO A 26 -12.25 -8.61 -14.30
CA PRO A 26 -13.70 -8.53 -14.44
C PRO A 26 -14.37 -9.86 -14.09
N MET A 27 -15.49 -9.79 -13.40
CA MET A 27 -16.26 -10.98 -13.04
C MET A 27 -17.48 -11.19 -13.94
N ARG A 28 -17.90 -10.14 -14.62
CA ARG A 28 -19.09 -10.16 -15.48
C ARG A 28 -18.70 -9.73 -16.88
N ARG A 29 -19.39 -10.28 -17.89
CA ARG A 29 -19.11 -10.00 -19.30
C ARG A 29 -19.27 -8.54 -19.71
N PHE A 30 -20.07 -7.76 -18.99
CA PHE A 30 -20.30 -6.33 -19.26
C PHE A 30 -19.36 -5.40 -18.51
N GLU A 31 -18.51 -5.92 -17.63
CA GLU A 31 -17.51 -5.09 -16.94
C GLU A 31 -16.33 -4.84 -17.87
N ASN A 32 -15.86 -3.60 -17.89
CA ASN A 32 -14.63 -3.25 -18.61
C ASN A 32 -13.44 -3.99 -17.97
N TYR A 33 -12.43 -4.30 -18.77
CA TYR A 33 -11.24 -5.02 -18.29
C TYR A 33 -10.51 -4.27 -17.16
N ASP A 34 -10.63 -2.95 -17.12
CA ASP A 34 -10.01 -2.04 -16.16
C ASP A 34 -10.96 -1.56 -15.05
N GLN A 35 -12.16 -2.12 -14.96
CA GLN A 35 -13.17 -1.69 -13.99
C GLN A 35 -12.62 -1.70 -12.54
N ALA A 36 -11.88 -2.73 -12.19
CA ALA A 36 -11.28 -2.83 -10.86
C ALA A 36 -10.23 -1.72 -10.61
N PHE A 37 -9.48 -1.34 -11.64
CA PHE A 37 -8.42 -0.33 -11.56
C PHE A 37 -8.98 1.09 -11.47
N THR A 38 -10.07 1.37 -12.18
CA THR A 38 -10.72 2.69 -12.26
C THR A 38 -11.70 2.95 -11.12
N THR A 39 -12.18 1.93 -10.42
CA THR A 39 -13.15 2.07 -9.33
C THR A 39 -12.69 3.04 -8.22
N PRO A 40 -11.44 3.05 -7.73
CA PRO A 40 -11.00 4.04 -6.74
C PRO A 40 -11.15 5.48 -7.23
N PHE A 41 -10.80 5.74 -8.49
CA PHE A 41 -11.01 7.07 -9.10
C PHE A 41 -12.49 7.44 -9.19
N GLN A 42 -13.37 6.50 -9.53
CA GLN A 42 -14.81 6.74 -9.59
C GLN A 42 -15.39 7.07 -8.20
N LEU A 43 -14.93 6.38 -7.13
CA LEU A 43 -15.31 6.69 -5.74
C LEU A 43 -14.84 8.08 -5.33
N PHE A 44 -13.57 8.42 -5.63
CA PHE A 44 -13.00 9.76 -5.40
C PHE A 44 -13.82 10.84 -6.09
N LYS A 45 -14.04 10.70 -7.41
CA LYS A 45 -14.82 11.67 -8.20
C LYS A 45 -16.25 11.85 -7.69
N ALA A 46 -16.85 10.80 -7.16
CA ALA A 46 -18.18 10.87 -6.55
C ALA A 46 -18.17 11.48 -5.13
N GLY A 47 -17.00 11.72 -4.53
CA GLY A 47 -16.87 12.23 -3.17
C GLY A 47 -17.25 11.19 -2.10
N VAL A 48 -17.10 9.90 -2.40
CA VAL A 48 -17.27 8.81 -1.44
C VAL A 48 -15.96 8.61 -0.68
N LYS A 49 -16.02 8.60 0.66
CA LYS A 49 -14.83 8.26 1.48
C LYS A 49 -14.45 6.79 1.25
N PHE A 50 -13.20 6.54 0.94
CA PHE A 50 -12.71 5.17 0.73
C PHE A 50 -11.26 5.02 1.18
N CYS A 51 -10.87 3.76 1.41
CA CYS A 51 -9.48 3.36 1.52
C CYS A 51 -9.23 2.13 0.65
N ILE A 52 -7.95 1.96 0.24
CA ILE A 52 -7.50 0.77 -0.45
C ILE A 52 -6.89 -0.19 0.57
N SER A 53 -7.28 -1.44 0.50
CA SER A 53 -6.78 -2.50 1.37
C SER A 53 -6.42 -3.73 0.53
N ASN A 54 -5.72 -4.66 1.14
CA ASN A 54 -5.52 -5.97 0.54
C ASN A 54 -6.72 -6.89 0.88
N SER A 55 -6.85 -7.99 0.17
CA SER A 55 -7.98 -8.89 0.28
C SER A 55 -8.13 -9.52 1.67
N GLN A 56 -9.33 -9.98 1.95
CA GLN A 56 -9.78 -10.64 3.17
C GLN A 56 -9.44 -12.15 3.22
N SER A 57 -8.75 -12.70 2.23
CA SER A 57 -8.42 -14.13 2.15
C SER A 57 -7.12 -14.45 2.85
N THR A 58 -7.08 -15.56 3.58
CA THR A 58 -5.86 -16.12 4.20
C THR A 58 -4.72 -16.31 3.18
N PHE A 59 -5.06 -16.66 1.94
CA PHE A 59 -4.08 -16.79 0.86
C PHE A 59 -3.46 -15.45 0.42
N GLN A 60 -4.09 -14.34 0.73
CA GLN A 60 -3.60 -13.00 0.37
C GLN A 60 -2.85 -12.28 1.50
N THR A 61 -2.90 -12.79 2.70
CA THR A 61 -2.14 -12.24 3.84
C THR A 61 -0.64 -12.06 3.53
N PRO A 62 0.06 -13.00 2.86
CA PRO A 62 1.46 -12.80 2.47
C PRO A 62 1.68 -11.66 1.47
N HIS A 63 0.63 -11.19 0.81
CA HIS A 63 0.68 -10.12 -0.19
C HIS A 63 0.38 -8.73 0.37
N ILE A 64 0.21 -8.57 1.69
CA ILE A 64 -0.03 -7.25 2.33
C ILE A 64 1.08 -6.25 2.00
N ARG A 65 2.31 -6.71 1.85
CA ARG A 65 3.45 -5.89 1.40
C ARG A 65 3.22 -5.19 0.06
N ASN A 66 2.27 -5.67 -0.76
CA ASN A 66 1.95 -5.09 -2.07
C ASN A 66 0.93 -3.95 -1.99
N LEU A 67 0.51 -3.53 -0.78
CA LEU A 67 -0.48 -2.47 -0.60
C LEU A 67 -0.13 -1.16 -1.32
N PRO A 68 1.12 -0.66 -1.32
CA PRO A 68 1.49 0.52 -2.09
C PRO A 68 1.25 0.34 -3.60
N TYR A 69 1.45 -0.86 -4.13
CA TYR A 69 1.24 -1.14 -5.57
C TYR A 69 -0.23 -1.20 -5.96
N HIS A 70 -1.13 -1.53 -5.02
CA HIS A 70 -2.57 -1.38 -5.21
C HIS A 70 -2.96 0.10 -5.37
N ALA A 71 -2.40 0.97 -4.54
CA ALA A 71 -2.60 2.41 -4.64
C ALA A 71 -1.96 2.99 -5.91
N ALA A 72 -0.74 2.59 -6.25
CA ALA A 72 -0.05 2.97 -7.49
C ALA A 72 -0.86 2.59 -8.74
N LYS A 73 -1.48 1.39 -8.73
CA LYS A 73 -2.36 0.95 -9.81
C LYS A 73 -3.56 1.86 -9.97
N ALA A 74 -4.21 2.25 -8.87
CA ALA A 74 -5.32 3.20 -8.91
C ALA A 74 -4.88 4.57 -9.44
N ALA A 75 -3.69 5.06 -9.05
CA ALA A 75 -3.11 6.30 -9.56
C ALA A 75 -2.87 6.24 -11.08
N SER A 76 -2.36 5.11 -11.59
CA SER A 76 -2.16 4.89 -13.04
C SER A 76 -3.47 4.92 -13.84
N TYR A 77 -4.60 4.77 -13.18
CA TYR A 77 -5.94 4.79 -13.77
C TYR A 77 -6.78 6.01 -13.35
N GLY A 78 -6.10 7.11 -13.01
CA GLY A 78 -6.68 8.44 -12.88
C GLY A 78 -6.91 8.93 -11.46
N LEU A 79 -6.71 8.12 -10.42
CA LEU A 79 -6.74 8.61 -9.05
C LEU A 79 -5.56 9.56 -8.84
N PRO A 80 -5.76 10.81 -8.33
CA PRO A 80 -4.66 11.69 -8.00
C PRO A 80 -3.64 11.03 -7.08
N TRP A 81 -2.36 11.35 -7.28
CA TRP A 81 -1.26 10.72 -6.57
C TRP A 81 -1.37 10.83 -5.05
N GLU A 82 -1.61 12.04 -4.55
CA GLU A 82 -1.80 12.29 -3.13
C GLU A 82 -3.00 11.50 -2.57
N GLU A 83 -4.08 11.37 -3.34
CA GLU A 83 -5.26 10.60 -2.93
C GLU A 83 -4.97 9.09 -2.93
N ALA A 84 -4.12 8.61 -3.83
CA ALA A 84 -3.68 7.23 -3.80
C ALA A 84 -2.86 6.93 -2.54
N LEU A 85 -1.92 7.81 -2.17
CA LEU A 85 -1.16 7.71 -0.92
C LEU A 85 -2.08 7.84 0.30
N ARG A 86 -2.96 8.85 0.30
CA ARG A 86 -3.94 9.07 1.36
C ARG A 86 -4.84 7.86 1.58
N SER A 87 -5.22 7.16 0.51
CA SER A 87 -6.13 6.00 0.57
C SER A 87 -5.54 4.81 1.33
N ILE A 88 -4.23 4.71 1.47
CA ILE A 88 -3.54 3.65 2.23
C ILE A 88 -2.95 4.15 3.56
N THR A 89 -3.16 5.41 3.89
CA THR A 89 -2.66 6.06 5.12
C THR A 89 -3.79 6.74 5.89
N LEU A 90 -3.97 8.05 5.72
CA LEU A 90 -4.90 8.86 6.51
C LEU A 90 -6.37 8.46 6.29
N SER A 91 -6.79 8.19 5.05
CA SER A 91 -8.18 7.76 4.81
C SER A 91 -8.50 6.43 5.49
N THR A 92 -7.52 5.52 5.57
CA THR A 92 -7.66 4.28 6.34
C THR A 92 -7.83 4.56 7.82
N ALA A 93 -7.01 5.45 8.39
CA ALA A 93 -7.09 5.84 9.80
C ALA A 93 -8.45 6.49 10.12
N GLU A 94 -8.91 7.40 9.28
CA GLU A 94 -10.23 8.05 9.42
C GLU A 94 -11.41 7.07 9.36
N ILE A 95 -11.35 6.07 8.48
CA ILE A 95 -12.40 5.04 8.35
C ILE A 95 -12.43 4.13 9.58
N LEU A 96 -11.26 3.89 10.19
CA LEU A 96 -11.11 3.08 11.39
C LEU A 96 -11.27 3.87 12.70
N GLY A 97 -11.40 5.20 12.65
CA GLY A 97 -11.55 6.08 13.81
C GLY A 97 -10.28 6.17 14.67
N VAL A 98 -9.11 6.13 14.05
CA VAL A 98 -7.80 6.22 14.71
C VAL A 98 -6.91 7.34 14.16
N GLU A 99 -7.50 8.26 13.41
CA GLU A 99 -6.82 9.37 12.73
C GLU A 99 -6.15 10.36 13.69
N GLU A 100 -6.62 10.45 14.93
CA GLU A 100 -5.98 11.27 15.97
C GLU A 100 -4.60 10.74 16.39
N ARG A 101 -4.33 9.48 16.10
CA ARG A 101 -3.08 8.82 16.51
C ARG A 101 -2.14 8.52 15.36
N VAL A 102 -2.66 8.13 14.20
CA VAL A 102 -1.88 7.63 13.07
C VAL A 102 -2.46 8.11 11.72
N GLY A 103 -1.77 7.80 10.63
CA GLY A 103 -2.23 8.05 9.26
C GLY A 103 -1.64 9.31 8.62
N SER A 104 -1.07 10.24 9.41
CA SER A 104 -0.37 11.43 8.94
C SER A 104 0.78 11.79 9.88
N LEU A 105 1.66 12.70 9.45
CA LEU A 105 2.82 13.17 10.19
C LEU A 105 2.53 14.51 10.89
N ASP A 106 1.40 14.59 11.58
CA ASP A 106 1.03 15.80 12.33
C ASP A 106 1.58 15.77 13.75
N ALA A 107 1.84 16.95 14.31
CA ALA A 107 2.28 17.09 15.70
C ALA A 107 1.19 16.54 16.65
N GLY A 108 1.63 15.76 17.64
CA GLY A 108 0.75 15.15 18.65
C GLY A 108 0.30 13.73 18.30
N LYS A 109 0.55 13.25 17.09
CA LYS A 109 0.27 11.85 16.72
C LYS A 109 1.39 10.90 17.12
N ASP A 110 1.08 9.62 17.16
CA ASP A 110 2.09 8.58 17.37
C ASP A 110 3.17 8.68 16.28
N ALA A 111 4.44 8.64 16.66
CA ALA A 111 5.54 8.64 15.71
C ALA A 111 5.68 7.26 15.04
N THR A 112 4.67 6.91 14.25
CA THR A 112 4.60 5.66 13.46
C THR A 112 4.71 6.00 11.99
N PHE A 113 5.91 5.84 11.42
CA PHE A 113 6.23 6.21 10.04
C PHE A 113 7.43 5.42 9.53
N PHE A 114 7.70 5.53 8.24
CA PHE A 114 8.91 4.98 7.62
C PHE A 114 9.61 6.06 6.76
N ILE A 115 10.89 5.83 6.49
CA ILE A 115 11.72 6.62 5.59
C ILE A 115 12.07 5.73 4.41
N ALA A 116 11.88 6.25 3.20
CA ALA A 116 12.15 5.55 1.96
C ALA A 116 13.07 6.40 1.06
N ASN A 117 13.81 5.75 0.16
CA ASN A 117 14.72 6.39 -0.78
C ASN A 117 14.04 6.97 -2.02
N GLY A 118 12.73 7.01 -2.06
CA GLY A 118 11.93 7.52 -3.17
C GLY A 118 10.45 7.46 -2.87
N ASP A 119 9.66 7.57 -3.93
CA ASP A 119 8.21 7.50 -3.85
C ASP A 119 7.74 6.07 -3.53
N ILE A 120 6.99 5.91 -2.45
CA ILE A 120 6.55 4.60 -1.98
C ILE A 120 5.58 3.89 -2.96
N LEU A 121 4.96 4.62 -3.87
CA LEU A 121 4.13 4.06 -4.92
C LEU A 121 4.95 3.55 -6.13
N ASP A 122 6.26 3.85 -6.19
CA ASP A 122 7.17 3.28 -7.18
C ASP A 122 7.74 1.94 -6.67
N ILE A 123 7.62 0.88 -7.48
CA ILE A 123 8.11 -0.47 -7.15
C ILE A 123 9.62 -0.54 -6.87
N ARG A 124 10.40 0.41 -7.35
CA ARG A 124 11.85 0.48 -7.15
C ARG A 124 12.23 1.05 -5.78
N THR A 125 11.31 1.74 -5.13
CA THR A 125 11.55 2.39 -3.85
C THR A 125 11.74 1.35 -2.74
N GLN A 126 12.74 1.60 -1.90
CA GLN A 126 13.04 0.78 -0.73
C GLN A 126 12.78 1.57 0.55
N VAL A 127 12.17 0.93 1.52
CA VAL A 127 12.07 1.46 2.88
C VAL A 127 13.42 1.25 3.56
N GLU A 128 14.04 2.34 4.02
CA GLU A 128 15.36 2.33 4.66
C GLU A 128 15.24 2.20 6.19
N ARG A 129 14.29 2.90 6.79
CA ARG A 129 14.05 2.90 8.24
C ARG A 129 12.55 2.96 8.51
N ALA A 130 12.12 2.36 9.60
CA ALA A 130 10.74 2.47 10.06
C ALA A 130 10.66 2.60 11.58
N TYR A 131 9.62 3.29 12.04
CA TYR A 131 9.39 3.60 13.44
C TYR A 131 7.95 3.25 13.82
N ILE A 132 7.78 2.65 14.98
CA ILE A 132 6.47 2.43 15.61
C ILE A 132 6.50 3.09 16.97
N GLN A 133 5.65 4.11 17.18
CA GLN A 133 5.60 4.90 18.41
C GLN A 133 6.99 5.44 18.82
N GLY A 134 7.73 5.96 17.85
CA GLY A 134 9.07 6.53 18.04
C GLY A 134 10.20 5.51 18.20
N ARG A 135 9.91 4.22 18.24
CA ARG A 135 10.91 3.16 18.32
C ARG A 135 11.27 2.67 16.92
N GLU A 136 12.56 2.70 16.61
CA GLU A 136 13.05 2.12 15.37
C GLU A 136 12.84 0.60 15.36
N ILE A 137 12.33 0.07 14.25
CA ILE A 137 12.10 -1.36 14.09
C ILE A 137 13.14 -1.97 13.15
N ASP A 138 13.53 -3.20 13.43
CA ASP A 138 14.38 -3.98 12.54
C ASP A 138 13.61 -4.37 11.27
N LEU A 139 14.12 -3.96 10.10
CA LEU A 139 13.59 -4.28 8.78
C LEU A 139 14.22 -5.56 8.19
N SER A 140 14.97 -6.31 8.99
CA SER A 140 15.50 -7.61 8.56
C SER A 140 14.35 -8.60 8.35
N ASP A 141 14.53 -9.46 7.37
CA ASP A 141 13.63 -10.59 7.11
C ASP A 141 14.44 -11.86 6.83
N ARG A 142 13.77 -13.00 6.81
CA ARG A 142 14.43 -14.28 6.59
C ARG A 142 15.21 -14.33 5.26
N HIS A 143 14.72 -13.68 4.21
CA HIS A 143 15.38 -13.69 2.90
C HIS A 143 16.66 -12.87 2.95
N LYS A 144 16.64 -11.68 3.54
CA LYS A 144 17.83 -10.84 3.76
C LYS A 144 18.87 -11.55 4.60
N MET A 145 18.47 -12.15 5.72
CA MET A 145 19.36 -12.93 6.58
C MET A 145 20.01 -14.12 5.85
N LEU A 146 19.23 -14.85 5.06
CA LEU A 146 19.75 -15.97 4.26
C LEU A 146 20.66 -15.47 3.14
N TYR A 147 20.30 -14.37 2.49
CA TYR A 147 21.14 -13.76 1.45
C TYR A 147 22.52 -13.41 2.01
N GLU A 148 22.60 -12.68 3.11
CA GLU A 148 23.89 -12.29 3.72
C GLU A 148 24.68 -13.52 4.18
N LYS A 149 24.02 -14.50 4.82
CA LYS A 149 24.66 -15.76 5.20
C LYS A 149 25.31 -16.50 4.01
N TYR A 150 24.58 -16.62 2.92
CA TYR A 150 25.10 -17.34 1.75
C TYR A 150 26.09 -16.50 0.96
N LYS A 151 25.94 -15.19 0.88
CA LYS A 151 26.89 -14.26 0.29
C LYS A 151 28.28 -14.42 0.94
N VAL A 152 28.35 -14.34 2.28
CA VAL A 152 29.59 -14.56 3.02
C VAL A 152 30.19 -15.95 2.72
N LYS A 153 29.36 -16.99 2.76
CA LYS A 153 29.81 -18.38 2.46
C LYS A 153 30.43 -18.49 1.08
N TYR A 154 29.84 -17.89 0.05
CA TYR A 154 30.34 -17.99 -1.33
C TYR A 154 31.55 -17.08 -1.56
N GLN A 155 31.65 -15.94 -0.87
CA GLN A 155 32.85 -15.11 -0.85
C GLN A 155 34.04 -15.87 -0.24
N GLN A 156 33.86 -16.54 0.90
CA GLN A 156 34.89 -17.38 1.54
C GLN A 156 35.37 -18.53 0.63
N LYS A 157 34.48 -19.03 -0.24
CA LYS A 157 34.82 -20.07 -1.21
C LYS A 157 35.42 -19.52 -2.51
N GLY A 158 35.61 -18.21 -2.64
CA GLY A 158 36.11 -17.57 -3.87
C GLY A 158 35.16 -17.63 -5.06
N LEU A 159 33.87 -17.98 -4.83
CA LEU A 159 32.87 -18.09 -5.89
C LEU A 159 32.15 -16.76 -6.17
N LEU A 160 32.23 -15.79 -5.26
CA LEU A 160 31.76 -14.43 -5.45
C LEU A 160 32.91 -13.47 -5.20
N LYS A 161 33.13 -12.52 -6.10
CA LYS A 161 34.08 -11.42 -5.89
C LYS A 161 33.52 -10.52 -4.78
N ALA A 162 34.39 -10.06 -3.88
CA ALA A 162 34.03 -8.98 -2.97
C ALA A 162 33.58 -7.74 -3.76
N PRO A 163 32.59 -6.96 -3.28
CA PRO A 163 32.29 -5.69 -3.91
C PRO A 163 33.56 -4.83 -3.93
N VAL A 164 33.86 -4.25 -5.07
CA VAL A 164 34.92 -3.25 -5.18
C VAL A 164 34.46 -2.07 -4.34
N SER A 165 35.19 -1.76 -3.26
CA SER A 165 34.98 -0.54 -2.48
C SER A 165 35.27 0.66 -3.38
N GLU A 166 34.25 1.42 -3.75
CA GLU A 166 34.42 2.76 -4.30
C GLU A 166 34.86 3.75 -3.22
#